data_c9f4bbb36e0a2024c850f81e0348b550
#
_entry.id   c9f4bbb36e0a2024c850f81e0348b550
#
_cell.length_a   1.000
_cell.length_b   1.000
_cell.length_c   1.000
_cell.angle_alpha   90.00
_cell.angle_beta   90.00
_cell.angle_gamma   90.00
#
_symmetry.space_group_name_H-M   'P 1'
#
loop_
_entity.id
_entity.type
_entity.pdbx_description
1 polymer ?
#
loop_
_entity_poly.entity_id
_entity_poly.type
_entity_poly.pdbx_seq_one_letter_code
_entity_poly.pdbx_strand_id
1 'polypeptide(L)'
;GFVVPDDNRIIQDILIPPDATLGARQSQIVVVRVTQRPTGRLNAMGKILEVLGDNMDPGMEIDIAIRKFGIPHEWPQEVLTQIKALTEQVPEDAKVGRVDLRELPLVTIDGEDARDFDDAVFCERKRGGGWRLWVAIADVSYYVRPTTALDHEAHNRGNSVYFPEFVVPMLPEVLSNGLCSLNPQV
;
A
#
# COMPACT_ATOMS: atom_id res chain seq x y z
N GLY A 1 -0.53 20.97 26.88
CA GLY A 1 0.77 20.59 26.28
C GLY A 1 1.02 21.36 24.99
N PHE A 2 2.18 21.12 24.38
CA PHE A 2 2.54 21.69 23.09
C PHE A 2 3.03 20.57 22.18
N VAL A 3 2.72 20.67 20.90
CA VAL A 3 3.28 19.81 19.85
C VAL A 3 4.11 20.66 18.90
N VAL A 4 5.36 20.25 18.70
CA VAL A 4 6.27 20.86 17.73
C VAL A 4 5.98 20.23 16.37
N PRO A 5 5.58 21.02 15.35
CA PRO A 5 5.34 20.49 14.01
C PRO A 5 6.62 19.93 13.36
N ASP A 6 6.51 18.77 12.69
CA ASP A 6 7.58 18.22 11.85
C ASP A 6 7.78 19.01 10.54
N ASP A 7 6.76 19.72 10.08
CA ASP A 7 6.82 20.57 8.89
C ASP A 7 7.47 21.92 9.21
N ASN A 8 8.69 22.16 8.75
CA ASN A 8 9.45 23.38 8.96
C ASN A 8 8.76 24.66 8.45
N ARG A 9 7.70 24.54 7.65
CA ARG A 9 6.87 25.68 7.22
C ARG A 9 5.94 26.18 8.32
N ILE A 10 5.70 25.36 9.34
CA ILE A 10 4.90 25.69 10.51
C ILE A 10 5.83 26.07 11.63
N ILE A 11 6.06 27.38 11.83
CA ILE A 11 7.07 27.93 12.73
C ILE A 11 6.61 27.91 14.20
N GLN A 12 5.29 27.82 14.44
CA GLN A 12 4.72 27.93 15.78
C GLN A 12 4.29 26.56 16.31
N ASP A 13 4.55 26.34 17.60
CA ASP A 13 4.03 25.20 18.32
C ASP A 13 2.50 25.23 18.38
N ILE A 14 1.91 24.04 18.37
CA ILE A 14 0.46 23.85 18.45
C ILE A 14 0.09 23.56 19.90
N LEU A 15 -0.73 24.42 20.50
CA LEU A 15 -1.24 24.22 21.86
C LEU A 15 -2.28 23.09 21.87
N ILE A 16 -2.09 22.13 22.76
CA ILE A 16 -3.03 21.01 22.99
C ILE A 16 -3.66 21.17 24.36
N PRO A 17 -4.98 21.41 24.44
CA PRO A 17 -5.70 21.46 25.70
C PRO A 17 -5.61 20.12 26.47
N PRO A 18 -5.73 20.12 27.81
CA PRO A 18 -5.60 18.90 28.63
C PRO A 18 -6.58 17.80 28.26
N ASP A 19 -7.77 18.12 27.83
CA ASP A 19 -8.85 17.22 27.39
C ASP A 19 -8.67 16.70 25.95
N ALA A 20 -7.68 17.21 25.21
CA ALA A 20 -7.43 16.87 23.80
C ALA A 20 -6.10 16.12 23.57
N THR A 21 -5.48 15.63 24.64
CA THR A 21 -4.12 15.01 24.60
C THR A 21 -4.12 13.54 24.20
N LEU A 22 -5.25 12.87 24.18
CA LEU A 22 -5.38 11.43 23.91
C LEU A 22 -4.39 10.55 24.73
N GLY A 23 -3.99 11.02 25.94
CA GLY A 23 -3.03 10.34 26.79
C GLY A 23 -1.58 10.38 26.31
N ALA A 24 -1.26 11.18 25.31
CA ALA A 24 0.11 11.34 24.80
C ALA A 24 1.07 11.84 25.89
N ARG A 25 2.30 11.35 25.85
CA ARG A 25 3.39 11.68 26.75
C ARG A 25 4.43 12.56 26.07
N GLN A 26 5.31 13.13 26.87
CA GLN A 26 6.44 13.89 26.35
C GLN A 26 7.33 13.02 25.45
N SER A 27 7.84 13.60 24.37
CA SER A 27 8.71 12.96 23.35
C SER A 27 8.03 11.93 22.45
N GLN A 28 6.72 11.79 22.53
CA GLN A 28 5.99 10.95 21.58
C GLN A 28 5.68 11.70 20.28
N ILE A 29 5.66 10.96 19.18
CA ILE A 29 5.20 11.43 17.89
C ILE A 29 3.68 11.27 17.82
N VAL A 30 3.01 12.32 17.36
CA VAL A 30 1.54 12.38 17.36
C VAL A 30 1.01 12.99 16.07
N VAL A 31 -0.18 12.58 15.67
CA VAL A 31 -0.95 13.22 14.61
C VAL A 31 -1.90 14.24 15.24
N VAL A 32 -1.82 15.48 14.82
CA VAL A 32 -2.63 16.57 15.35
C VAL A 32 -3.55 17.15 14.28
N ARG A 33 -4.82 17.32 14.65
CA ARG A 33 -5.75 18.15 13.87
C ARG A 33 -5.76 19.55 14.44
N VAL A 34 -5.37 20.55 13.61
CA VAL A 34 -5.49 21.96 13.97
C VAL A 34 -6.96 22.34 14.04
N THR A 35 -7.42 22.75 15.21
CA THR A 35 -8.81 23.19 15.48
C THR A 35 -8.96 24.70 15.40
N GLN A 36 -7.86 25.42 15.67
CA GLN A 36 -7.81 26.87 15.56
C GLN A 36 -6.51 27.29 14.89
N ARG A 37 -6.60 28.04 13.81
CA ARG A 37 -5.44 28.63 13.14
C ARG A 37 -4.81 29.74 13.98
N PRO A 38 -3.48 29.93 13.91
CA PRO A 38 -2.84 31.01 14.62
C PRO A 38 -3.32 32.38 14.10
N THR A 39 -3.40 33.34 14.98
CA THR A 39 -3.60 34.73 14.65
C THR A 39 -2.49 35.55 15.27
N GLY A 40 -2.35 36.85 14.92
CA GLY A 40 -1.26 37.70 15.45
C GLY A 40 -1.20 37.79 16.98
N ARG A 41 -2.18 37.27 17.71
CA ARG A 41 -2.25 37.29 19.18
C ARG A 41 -2.48 35.94 19.83
N LEU A 42 -2.83 34.91 19.05
CA LEU A 42 -3.16 33.57 19.57
C LEU A 42 -2.36 32.52 18.84
N ASN A 43 -1.80 31.59 19.58
CA ASN A 43 -1.15 30.40 19.03
C ASN A 43 -2.15 29.47 18.35
N ALA A 44 -1.66 28.62 17.45
CA ALA A 44 -2.46 27.54 16.91
C ALA A 44 -2.91 26.61 18.04
N MET A 45 -4.15 26.12 17.95
CA MET A 45 -4.66 25.09 18.86
C MET A 45 -5.01 23.84 18.07
N GLY A 46 -4.84 22.68 18.68
CA GLY A 46 -5.13 21.40 18.05
C GLY A 46 -5.61 20.35 19.03
N LYS A 47 -6.04 19.23 18.50
CA LYS A 47 -6.29 18.01 19.24
C LYS A 47 -5.48 16.84 18.68
N ILE A 48 -4.98 15.98 19.53
CA ILE A 48 -4.31 14.76 19.13
C ILE A 48 -5.35 13.80 18.59
N LEU A 49 -5.08 13.24 17.39
CA LEU A 49 -5.93 12.24 16.76
C LEU A 49 -5.36 10.84 16.96
N GLU A 50 -4.01 10.73 16.95
CA GLU A 50 -3.29 9.47 17.00
C GLU A 50 -1.97 9.69 17.74
N VAL A 51 -1.55 8.70 18.53
CA VAL A 51 -0.23 8.62 19.14
C VAL A 51 0.52 7.50 18.41
N LEU A 52 1.58 7.86 17.66
CA LEU A 52 2.32 6.88 16.86
C LEU A 52 3.30 6.06 17.71
N GLY A 53 3.90 6.68 18.70
CA GLY A 53 4.88 6.04 19.59
C GLY A 53 5.99 6.98 19.99
N ASP A 54 7.09 6.43 20.48
CA ASP A 54 8.25 7.21 20.87
C ASP A 54 9.10 7.55 19.64
N ASN A 55 9.73 8.72 19.62
CA ASN A 55 10.49 9.23 18.46
C ASN A 55 11.66 8.32 18.01
N MET A 56 12.11 7.42 18.88
CA MET A 56 13.23 6.49 18.59
C MET A 56 12.73 5.06 18.29
N ASP A 57 11.43 4.84 18.16
CA ASP A 57 10.90 3.52 17.85
C ASP A 57 11.30 3.11 16.41
N PRO A 58 11.71 1.85 16.20
CA PRO A 58 12.00 1.35 14.86
C PRO A 58 10.80 1.52 13.91
N GLY A 59 11.04 2.07 12.72
CA GLY A 59 9.99 2.31 11.72
C GLY A 59 9.23 3.62 11.88
N MET A 60 9.52 4.42 12.91
CA MET A 60 8.84 5.71 13.15
C MET A 60 8.96 6.66 11.94
N GLU A 61 10.08 6.66 11.22
CA GLU A 61 10.27 7.49 10.03
C GLU A 61 9.28 7.12 8.92
N ILE A 62 8.96 5.81 8.79
CA ILE A 62 7.97 5.33 7.82
C ILE A 62 6.57 5.80 8.24
N ASP A 63 6.23 5.64 9.51
CA ASP A 63 4.95 6.08 10.08
C ASP A 63 4.72 7.58 9.91
N ILE A 64 5.75 8.38 10.16
CA ILE A 64 5.74 9.83 9.92
C ILE A 64 5.53 10.13 8.42
N ALA A 65 6.27 9.46 7.53
CA ALA A 65 6.18 9.67 6.10
C ALA A 65 4.78 9.33 5.57
N ILE A 66 4.20 8.21 5.98
CA ILE A 66 2.84 7.79 5.61
C ILE A 66 1.82 8.89 5.93
N ARG A 67 1.84 9.43 7.17
CA ARG A 67 0.90 10.50 7.58
C ARG A 67 1.20 11.83 6.91
N LYS A 68 2.48 12.19 6.79
CA LYS A 68 2.93 13.44 6.18
C LYS A 68 2.52 13.58 4.72
N PHE A 69 2.58 12.50 3.98
CA PHE A 69 2.22 12.45 2.55
C PHE A 69 0.79 11.96 2.30
N GLY A 70 0.04 11.65 3.35
CA GLY A 70 -1.35 11.17 3.22
C GLY A 70 -1.46 9.85 2.47
N ILE A 71 -0.47 8.96 2.62
CA ILE A 71 -0.45 7.66 1.97
C ILE A 71 -1.55 6.78 2.58
N PRO A 72 -2.49 6.25 1.80
CA PRO A 72 -3.50 5.33 2.29
C PRO A 72 -2.84 4.02 2.77
N HIS A 73 -2.86 3.74 4.07
CA HIS A 73 -2.18 2.59 4.67
C HIS A 73 -3.11 1.61 5.38
N GLU A 74 -4.31 2.03 5.70
CA GLU A 74 -5.36 1.17 6.24
C GLU A 74 -6.32 0.71 5.14
N TRP A 75 -6.84 -0.51 5.27
CA TRP A 75 -7.84 -1.02 4.35
C TRP A 75 -9.24 -0.70 4.84
N PRO A 76 -10.11 -0.09 3.99
CA PRO A 76 -11.52 0.08 4.30
C PRO A 76 -12.21 -1.26 4.61
N GLN A 77 -13.21 -1.24 5.49
CA GLN A 77 -13.92 -2.46 5.92
C GLN A 77 -14.60 -3.19 4.75
N GLU A 78 -15.05 -2.46 3.75
CA GLU A 78 -15.65 -3.00 2.53
C GLU A 78 -14.62 -3.83 1.73
N VAL A 79 -13.37 -3.35 1.62
CA VAL A 79 -12.26 -4.09 0.99
C VAL A 79 -11.95 -5.35 1.79
N LEU A 80 -11.81 -5.23 3.12
CA LEU A 80 -11.54 -6.37 3.99
C LEU A 80 -12.66 -7.44 3.89
N THR A 81 -13.90 -7.02 3.71
CA THR A 81 -15.03 -7.93 3.51
C THR A 81 -14.95 -8.62 2.15
N GLN A 82 -14.60 -7.89 1.10
CA GLN A 82 -14.48 -8.43 -0.25
C GLN A 82 -13.34 -9.47 -0.34
N ILE A 83 -12.17 -9.20 0.24
CA ILE A 83 -11.02 -10.13 0.19
C ILE A 83 -11.22 -11.39 1.04
N LYS A 84 -12.05 -11.38 2.07
CA LYS A 84 -12.39 -12.59 2.86
C LYS A 84 -13.05 -13.70 2.02
N ALA A 85 -13.64 -13.34 0.89
CA ALA A 85 -14.25 -14.31 -0.02
C ALA A 85 -13.22 -14.93 -0.98
N LEU A 86 -12.00 -14.41 -1.04
CA LEU A 86 -10.93 -14.92 -1.90
C LEU A 86 -10.22 -16.10 -1.21
N THR A 87 -9.87 -17.08 -2.00
CA THR A 87 -9.03 -18.22 -1.59
C THR A 87 -7.58 -17.92 -1.92
N GLU A 88 -6.64 -18.57 -1.25
CA GLU A 88 -5.21 -18.45 -1.56
C GLU A 88 -4.82 -19.10 -2.90
N GLN A 89 -5.68 -19.94 -3.44
CA GLN A 89 -5.44 -20.65 -4.70
C GLN A 89 -6.38 -20.14 -5.79
N VAL A 90 -5.88 -20.13 -7.02
CA VAL A 90 -6.70 -19.80 -8.19
C VAL A 90 -7.85 -20.78 -8.32
N PRO A 91 -9.10 -20.34 -8.30
CA PRO A 91 -10.26 -21.24 -8.41
C PRO A 91 -10.28 -21.98 -9.75
N GLU A 92 -10.80 -23.21 -9.76
CA GLU A 92 -10.87 -24.01 -10.99
C GLU A 92 -11.74 -23.37 -12.09
N ASP A 93 -12.80 -22.67 -11.72
CA ASP A 93 -13.65 -21.93 -12.65
C ASP A 93 -12.92 -20.75 -13.31
N ALA A 94 -11.95 -20.16 -12.63
CA ALA A 94 -11.08 -19.12 -13.19
C ALA A 94 -10.18 -19.64 -14.33
N LYS A 95 -9.95 -20.94 -14.40
CA LYS A 95 -9.11 -21.57 -15.42
C LYS A 95 -9.90 -21.92 -16.69
N VAL A 96 -11.21 -21.93 -16.64
CA VAL A 96 -12.06 -22.33 -17.77
C VAL A 96 -11.88 -21.38 -18.96
N GLY A 97 -11.61 -21.95 -20.14
CA GLY A 97 -11.38 -21.20 -21.38
C GLY A 97 -10.01 -20.53 -21.49
N ARG A 98 -9.12 -20.76 -20.56
CA ARG A 98 -7.73 -20.27 -20.59
C ARG A 98 -6.78 -21.32 -21.17
N VAL A 99 -5.65 -20.86 -21.72
CA VAL A 99 -4.58 -21.71 -22.21
C VAL A 99 -3.57 -21.93 -21.09
N ASP A 100 -3.27 -23.18 -20.77
CA ASP A 100 -2.24 -23.53 -19.80
C ASP A 100 -0.85 -23.32 -20.40
N LEU A 101 -0.07 -22.42 -19.82
CA LEU A 101 1.29 -22.08 -20.23
C LEU A 101 2.34 -22.51 -19.21
N ARG A 102 1.99 -23.27 -18.17
CA ARG A 102 2.89 -23.65 -17.08
C ARG A 102 4.07 -24.53 -17.53
N GLU A 103 3.94 -25.22 -18.65
CA GLU A 103 5.04 -25.99 -19.27
C GLU A 103 6.01 -25.12 -20.06
N LEU A 104 5.72 -23.85 -20.33
CA LEU A 104 6.66 -22.94 -20.95
C LEU A 104 7.66 -22.45 -19.91
N PRO A 105 8.97 -22.38 -20.24
CA PRO A 105 9.98 -21.87 -19.32
C PRO A 105 9.95 -20.33 -19.26
N LEU A 106 8.83 -19.81 -18.80
CA LEU A 106 8.66 -18.40 -18.51
C LEU A 106 9.58 -17.98 -17.36
N VAL A 107 10.12 -16.78 -17.43
CA VAL A 107 10.95 -16.18 -16.38
C VAL A 107 10.43 -14.80 -16.03
N THR A 108 10.50 -14.44 -14.75
CA THR A 108 10.31 -13.07 -14.26
C THR A 108 11.67 -12.41 -14.13
N ILE A 109 11.73 -11.07 -14.27
CA ILE A 109 12.98 -10.29 -14.20
C ILE A 109 12.74 -9.12 -13.24
N ASP A 110 12.70 -9.44 -11.96
CA ASP A 110 12.38 -8.53 -10.87
C ASP A 110 13.56 -8.38 -9.91
N GLY A 111 13.42 -7.51 -8.92
CA GLY A 111 14.37 -7.40 -7.83
C GLY A 111 14.43 -8.68 -6.97
N GLU A 112 15.56 -8.90 -6.30
CA GLU A 112 15.80 -10.12 -5.49
C GLU A 112 14.74 -10.30 -4.38
N ASP A 113 14.21 -9.20 -3.85
CA ASP A 113 13.22 -9.21 -2.76
C ASP A 113 11.77 -9.09 -3.26
N ALA A 114 11.54 -9.08 -4.58
CA ALA A 114 10.19 -8.96 -5.14
C ALA A 114 9.32 -10.18 -4.79
N ARG A 115 8.04 -9.93 -4.52
CA ARG A 115 7.02 -10.95 -4.23
C ARG A 115 5.77 -10.81 -5.09
N ASP A 116 5.68 -9.70 -5.81
CA ASP A 116 4.58 -9.30 -6.68
C ASP A 116 5.05 -9.37 -8.14
N PHE A 117 5.11 -10.58 -8.68
CA PHE A 117 5.55 -10.81 -10.06
C PHE A 117 4.40 -10.52 -11.03
N ASP A 118 4.39 -9.33 -11.59
CA ASP A 118 3.31 -8.87 -12.46
C ASP A 118 3.41 -9.41 -13.88
N ASP A 119 4.64 -9.67 -14.37
CA ASP A 119 4.88 -10.17 -15.71
C ASP A 119 5.96 -11.26 -15.77
N ALA A 120 5.82 -12.11 -16.78
CA ALA A 120 6.81 -13.12 -17.12
C ALA A 120 6.98 -13.21 -18.62
N VAL A 121 8.19 -13.52 -19.07
CA VAL A 121 8.53 -13.57 -20.49
C VAL A 121 9.22 -14.89 -20.86
N PHE A 122 8.96 -15.31 -22.10
CA PHE A 122 9.68 -16.40 -22.75
C PHE A 122 9.85 -16.10 -24.22
N CYS A 123 10.99 -16.49 -24.81
CA CYS A 123 11.29 -16.27 -26.22
C CYS A 123 11.86 -17.51 -26.87
N GLU A 124 11.31 -17.88 -28.02
CA GLU A 124 11.77 -19.03 -28.82
C GLU A 124 12.05 -18.67 -30.28
N ARG A 125 12.96 -19.40 -30.91
CA ARG A 125 13.20 -19.28 -32.36
C ARG A 125 12.10 -19.98 -33.16
N LYS A 126 11.56 -19.33 -34.18
CA LYS A 126 10.62 -19.94 -35.12
C LYS A 126 11.36 -20.75 -36.19
N ARG A 127 10.79 -21.91 -36.61
CA ARG A 127 11.36 -22.75 -37.67
C ARG A 127 11.55 -22.04 -39.01
N GLY A 128 10.70 -21.03 -39.32
CA GLY A 128 10.77 -20.21 -40.52
C GLY A 128 11.65 -18.95 -40.41
N GLY A 129 12.44 -18.83 -39.34
CA GLY A 129 13.23 -17.64 -39.00
C GLY A 129 12.45 -16.65 -38.13
N GLY A 130 13.19 -15.77 -37.43
CA GLY A 130 12.66 -14.83 -36.47
C GLY A 130 12.36 -15.48 -35.12
N TRP A 131 11.68 -14.75 -34.26
CA TRP A 131 11.42 -15.08 -32.88
C TRP A 131 9.92 -15.06 -32.57
N ARG A 132 9.49 -15.82 -31.58
CA ARG A 132 8.19 -15.71 -30.93
C ARG A 132 8.45 -15.31 -29.51
N LEU A 133 7.90 -14.17 -29.09
CA LEU A 133 7.90 -13.69 -27.72
C LEU A 133 6.55 -14.03 -27.08
N TRP A 134 6.63 -14.58 -25.89
CA TRP A 134 5.51 -14.79 -24.98
C TRP A 134 5.65 -13.79 -23.86
N VAL A 135 4.55 -13.10 -23.54
CA VAL A 135 4.45 -12.18 -22.41
C VAL A 135 3.21 -12.60 -21.65
N ALA A 136 3.39 -13.03 -20.42
CA ALA A 136 2.31 -13.33 -19.50
C ALA A 136 2.20 -12.17 -18.51
N ILE A 137 0.99 -11.64 -18.34
CA ILE A 137 0.69 -10.55 -17.40
C ILE A 137 -0.35 -11.07 -16.41
N ALA A 138 -0.17 -10.75 -15.12
CA ALA A 138 -1.12 -11.08 -14.08
C ALA A 138 -2.53 -10.54 -14.43
N ASP A 139 -3.54 -11.43 -14.41
CA ASP A 139 -4.94 -11.04 -14.74
C ASP A 139 -5.63 -10.41 -13.52
N VAL A 140 -5.13 -9.26 -13.11
CA VAL A 140 -5.69 -8.49 -12.00
C VAL A 140 -7.18 -8.19 -12.22
N SER A 141 -7.60 -7.99 -13.48
CA SER A 141 -8.98 -7.65 -13.83
C SER A 141 -9.99 -8.77 -13.53
N TYR A 142 -9.53 -9.99 -13.37
CA TYR A 142 -10.40 -11.11 -12.95
C TYR A 142 -10.88 -10.92 -11.51
N TYR A 143 -10.05 -10.40 -10.62
CA TYR A 143 -10.35 -10.21 -9.20
C TYR A 143 -10.83 -8.79 -8.87
N VAL A 144 -10.19 -7.78 -9.45
CA VAL A 144 -10.54 -6.37 -9.24
C VAL A 144 -11.54 -5.95 -10.32
N ARG A 145 -12.82 -6.11 -10.00
CA ARG A 145 -13.90 -5.79 -10.92
C ARG A 145 -14.29 -4.32 -10.84
N PRO A 146 -14.64 -3.67 -11.95
CA PRO A 146 -15.07 -2.28 -11.96
C PRO A 146 -16.17 -1.99 -10.93
N THR A 147 -16.08 -0.84 -10.28
CA THR A 147 -17.06 -0.34 -9.29
C THR A 147 -17.14 -1.13 -7.97
N THR A 148 -16.24 -2.08 -7.75
CA THR A 148 -16.12 -2.76 -6.45
C THR A 148 -15.33 -1.94 -5.44
N ALA A 149 -15.37 -2.34 -4.16
CA ALA A 149 -14.57 -1.69 -3.12
C ALA A 149 -13.06 -1.80 -3.39
N LEU A 150 -12.60 -2.94 -3.92
CA LEU A 150 -11.21 -3.13 -4.36
C LEU A 150 -10.82 -2.17 -5.48
N ASP A 151 -11.66 -2.00 -6.49
CA ASP A 151 -11.42 -1.10 -7.61
C ASP A 151 -11.31 0.36 -7.14
N HIS A 152 -12.26 0.80 -6.31
CA HIS A 152 -12.23 2.15 -5.76
C HIS A 152 -11.00 2.42 -4.91
N GLU A 153 -10.60 1.46 -4.06
CA GLU A 153 -9.43 1.62 -3.21
C GLU A 153 -8.12 1.54 -4.01
N ALA A 154 -8.03 0.65 -5.00
CA ALA A 154 -6.89 0.61 -5.92
C ALA A 154 -6.71 1.94 -6.66
N HIS A 155 -7.80 2.54 -7.11
CA HIS A 155 -7.81 3.88 -7.72
C HIS A 155 -7.36 4.98 -6.73
N ASN A 156 -7.83 4.91 -5.48
CA ASN A 156 -7.45 5.85 -4.42
C ASN A 156 -5.95 5.77 -4.11
N ARG A 157 -5.37 4.56 -4.07
CA ARG A 157 -3.94 4.33 -3.83
C ARG A 157 -3.08 4.69 -5.05
N GLY A 158 -3.52 4.31 -6.25
CA GLY A 158 -2.86 4.60 -7.52
C GLY A 158 -1.64 3.72 -7.83
N ASN A 159 -0.82 3.40 -6.83
CA ASN A 159 0.34 2.51 -6.92
C ASN A 159 0.69 1.92 -5.55
N SER A 160 1.64 0.98 -5.51
CA SER A 160 2.31 0.58 -4.27
C SER A 160 3.38 1.60 -3.91
N VAL A 161 3.61 1.81 -2.61
CA VAL A 161 4.66 2.70 -2.09
C VAL A 161 5.69 1.86 -1.34
N TYR A 162 6.93 1.89 -1.82
CA TYR A 162 8.03 1.09 -1.28
C TYR A 162 8.88 1.91 -0.33
N PHE A 163 9.04 1.43 0.89
CA PHE A 163 9.99 1.89 1.89
C PHE A 163 11.07 0.83 2.11
N PRO A 164 12.20 1.16 2.72
CA PRO A 164 13.12 0.13 3.18
C PRO A 164 12.40 -0.88 4.08
N GLU A 165 12.45 -2.17 3.72
CA GLU A 165 11.86 -3.30 4.47
C GLU A 165 10.33 -3.25 4.67
N PHE A 166 9.62 -2.28 4.08
CA PHE A 166 8.17 -2.13 4.23
C PHE A 166 7.52 -1.63 2.94
N VAL A 167 6.36 -2.20 2.60
CA VAL A 167 5.58 -1.79 1.42
C VAL A 167 4.16 -1.47 1.84
N VAL A 168 3.64 -0.34 1.35
CA VAL A 168 2.20 -0.05 1.37
C VAL A 168 1.65 -0.46 0.01
N PRO A 169 1.02 -1.63 -0.14
CA PRO A 169 0.65 -2.15 -1.44
C PRO A 169 -0.60 -1.48 -1.99
N MET A 170 -0.69 -1.38 -3.33
CA MET A 170 -1.89 -0.90 -4.03
C MET A 170 -3.07 -1.85 -3.87
N LEU A 171 -2.80 -3.15 -3.89
CA LEU A 171 -3.78 -4.22 -3.67
C LEU A 171 -3.45 -5.02 -2.41
N PRO A 172 -4.44 -5.61 -1.72
CA PRO A 172 -4.18 -6.48 -0.58
C PRO A 172 -3.24 -7.65 -0.94
N GLU A 173 -2.39 -8.07 -0.02
CA GLU A 173 -1.34 -9.08 -0.24
C GLU A 173 -1.87 -10.42 -0.79
N VAL A 174 -3.08 -10.81 -0.44
CA VAL A 174 -3.74 -12.01 -1.01
C VAL A 174 -3.86 -11.92 -2.54
N LEU A 175 -3.90 -10.71 -3.07
CA LEU A 175 -3.88 -10.44 -4.52
C LEU A 175 -2.45 -10.17 -5.01
N SER A 176 -1.77 -9.16 -4.49
CA SER A 176 -0.48 -8.71 -5.01
C SER A 176 0.61 -9.77 -4.92
N ASN A 177 0.70 -10.49 -3.81
CA ASN A 177 1.73 -11.51 -3.59
C ASN A 177 1.22 -12.94 -3.86
N GLY A 178 -0.11 -13.09 -4.03
CA GLY A 178 -0.79 -14.37 -4.22
C GLY A 178 -1.43 -14.50 -5.59
N LEU A 179 -2.75 -14.28 -5.65
CA LEU A 179 -3.58 -14.59 -6.82
C LEU A 179 -3.22 -13.81 -8.10
N CYS A 180 -2.59 -12.64 -7.98
CA CYS A 180 -2.13 -11.81 -9.08
C CYS A 180 -0.60 -11.85 -9.24
N SER A 181 0.11 -12.73 -8.52
CA SER A 181 1.56 -12.89 -8.68
C SER A 181 1.86 -14.15 -9.50
N LEU A 182 2.75 -14.03 -10.49
CA LEU A 182 3.20 -15.15 -11.32
C LEU A 182 4.27 -15.97 -10.59
N ASN A 183 3.87 -16.54 -9.45
CA ASN A 183 4.76 -17.31 -8.60
C ASN A 183 5.23 -18.61 -9.29
N PRO A 184 6.47 -19.06 -9.04
CA PRO A 184 6.95 -20.34 -9.56
C PRO A 184 6.09 -21.50 -9.07
N GLN A 185 5.80 -22.46 -9.97
CA GLN A 185 5.10 -23.71 -9.66
C GLN A 185 3.63 -23.59 -9.21
N VAL A 186 2.97 -22.48 -9.51
CA VAL A 186 1.53 -22.28 -9.23
C VAL A 186 0.69 -22.50 -10.48
#